data_116260bea690f7832a54042f6961acb1
#
_entry.id   116260bea690f7832a54042f6961acb1
#
_cell.length_a   1.000
_cell.length_b   1.000
_cell.length_c   1.000
_cell.angle_alpha   90.00
_cell.angle_beta   90.00
_cell.angle_gamma   90.00
#
_symmetry.space_group_name_H-M   'P 1'
#
loop_
_entity.id
_entity.type
_entity.pdbx_description
1 polymer ?
#
loop_
_entity_poly.entity_id
_entity_poly.type
_entity_poly.pdbx_seq_one_letter_code
_entity_poly.pdbx_strand_id
1 'polypeptide(L)'
;LKYYVSSSSADMPMQLKTYAARVQNLLKEYERAAGGRVVLEAYDPKPDSDAEEWAQRYGIEPQTVNPFGSPIYFGVVAVCGDNEQTLGQLSPRTESTLEYDLTRLVTRVAWPEKPVVGVMTSLGDVLGGGPMNPMMMQMGQRPPEGWAAFAELGKDYEVRTVSTEVESIDDDIKTLVVLHAKDL
;
A
#
# COMPACT_ATOMS: atom_id res chain seq x y z
N LEU A 1 8.41 0.30 13.31
CA LEU A 1 7.76 -0.85 12.66
C LEU A 1 7.32 -1.84 13.70
N LYS A 2 6.06 -2.27 13.65
CA LYS A 2 5.50 -3.28 14.54
C LYS A 2 5.22 -4.54 13.74
N TYR A 3 5.88 -5.62 14.10
CA TYR A 3 5.76 -6.91 13.44
C TYR A 3 4.94 -7.87 14.29
N TYR A 4 3.78 -8.26 13.79
CA TYR A 4 2.88 -9.19 14.44
C TYR A 4 2.95 -10.56 13.77
N VAL A 5 3.31 -11.58 14.51
CA VAL A 5 3.37 -12.96 14.02
C VAL A 5 3.07 -13.95 15.14
N SER A 6 2.05 -14.79 14.95
CA SER A 6 1.70 -15.87 15.91
C SER A 6 2.71 -17.01 15.82
N SER A 7 3.98 -16.71 16.11
CA SER A 7 5.12 -17.63 15.93
C SER A 7 5.07 -18.81 16.91
N SER A 8 4.53 -18.62 18.09
CA SER A 8 4.36 -19.66 19.12
C SER A 8 3.17 -20.58 18.86
N SER A 9 2.28 -20.25 17.89
CA SER A 9 1.15 -21.09 17.58
C SER A 9 1.57 -22.44 17.00
N ALA A 10 1.00 -23.52 17.55
CA ALA A 10 1.18 -24.87 17.03
C ALA A 10 0.50 -25.03 15.66
N ASP A 11 -0.57 -24.26 15.41
CA ASP A 11 -1.34 -24.27 14.16
C ASP A 11 -0.64 -23.58 13.00
N MET A 12 0.45 -22.84 13.25
CA MET A 12 1.19 -22.15 12.20
C MET A 12 2.01 -23.14 11.35
N PRO A 13 1.71 -23.27 10.04
CA PRO A 13 2.43 -24.19 9.15
C PRO A 13 3.92 -23.87 9.06
N MET A 14 4.75 -24.90 8.87
CA MET A 14 6.21 -24.75 8.78
C MET A 14 6.63 -23.79 7.65
N GLN A 15 5.95 -23.83 6.50
CA GLN A 15 6.23 -22.91 5.39
C GLN A 15 6.01 -21.44 5.80
N LEU A 16 4.94 -21.17 6.55
CA LEU A 16 4.63 -19.84 7.04
C LEU A 16 5.64 -19.38 8.12
N LYS A 17 6.09 -20.30 9.00
CA LYS A 17 7.16 -20.02 9.98
C LYS A 17 8.47 -19.66 9.29
N THR A 18 8.84 -20.38 8.23
CA THR A 18 10.05 -20.09 7.44
C THR A 18 9.95 -18.73 6.77
N TYR A 19 8.81 -18.42 6.18
CA TYR A 19 8.57 -17.11 5.56
C TYR A 19 8.57 -15.98 6.59
N ALA A 20 7.95 -16.18 7.75
CA ALA A 20 7.95 -15.23 8.86
C ALA A 20 9.36 -14.87 9.33
N ALA A 21 10.26 -15.86 9.39
CA ALA A 21 11.66 -15.62 9.71
C ALA A 21 12.37 -14.76 8.65
N ARG A 22 12.07 -14.96 7.36
CA ARG A 22 12.60 -14.12 6.26
C ARG A 22 12.10 -12.69 6.37
N VAL A 23 10.78 -12.51 6.60
CA VAL A 23 10.17 -11.18 6.82
C VAL A 23 10.86 -10.48 7.98
N GLN A 24 11.06 -11.17 9.12
CA GLN A 24 11.73 -10.60 10.28
C GLN A 24 13.16 -10.17 9.97
N ASN A 25 13.90 -10.97 9.21
CA ASN A 25 15.27 -10.63 8.81
C ASN A 25 15.28 -9.37 7.91
N LEU A 26 14.38 -9.28 6.94
CA LEU A 26 14.24 -8.10 6.10
C LEU A 26 13.90 -6.85 6.93
N LEU A 27 12.96 -6.95 7.87
CA LEU A 27 12.62 -5.83 8.77
C LEU A 27 13.81 -5.37 9.62
N LYS A 28 14.67 -6.29 10.09
CA LYS A 28 15.92 -5.96 10.78
C LYS A 28 16.92 -5.26 9.87
N GLU A 29 16.92 -5.55 8.58
CA GLU A 29 17.75 -4.82 7.60
C GLU A 29 17.26 -3.39 7.43
N TYR A 30 15.94 -3.16 7.36
CA TYR A 30 15.35 -1.81 7.38
C TYR A 30 15.76 -1.03 8.64
N GLU A 31 15.66 -1.64 9.82
CA GLU A 31 16.07 -1.01 11.08
C GLU A 31 17.54 -0.60 11.06
N ARG A 32 18.43 -1.50 10.62
CA ARG A 32 19.88 -1.22 10.51
C ARG A 32 20.19 -0.12 9.50
N ALA A 33 19.58 -0.19 8.31
CA ALA A 33 19.79 0.78 7.25
C ALA A 33 19.29 2.18 7.64
N ALA A 34 18.25 2.25 8.45
CA ALA A 34 17.68 3.51 8.91
C ALA A 34 18.53 4.26 9.94
N GLY A 35 19.57 3.65 10.51
CA GLY A 35 20.49 4.32 11.44
C GLY A 35 19.79 4.92 12.67
N GLY A 36 18.85 4.19 13.27
CA GLY A 36 18.09 4.59 14.46
C GLY A 36 16.80 5.38 14.19
N ARG A 37 16.50 5.70 12.92
CA ARG A 37 15.24 6.36 12.55
C ARG A 37 14.05 5.40 12.46
N VAL A 38 14.30 4.11 12.37
CA VAL A 38 13.31 3.05 12.38
C VAL A 38 13.61 2.11 13.54
N VAL A 39 12.61 1.83 14.35
CA VAL A 39 12.68 0.86 15.46
C VAL A 39 11.76 -0.31 15.10
N LEU A 40 12.23 -1.53 15.28
CA LEU A 40 11.46 -2.75 15.05
C LEU A 40 11.01 -3.34 16.39
N GLU A 41 9.70 -3.47 16.54
CA GLU A 41 9.06 -4.16 17.67
C GLU A 41 8.38 -5.44 17.14
N ALA A 42 8.61 -6.58 17.79
CA ALA A 42 8.00 -7.84 17.40
C ALA A 42 7.01 -8.31 18.47
N TYR A 43 5.83 -8.72 18.04
CA TYR A 43 4.73 -9.18 18.88
C TYR A 43 4.28 -10.58 18.45
N ASP A 44 3.90 -11.39 19.41
CA ASP A 44 3.39 -12.75 19.21
C ASP A 44 1.93 -12.84 19.69
N PRO A 45 0.96 -12.49 18.84
CA PRO A 45 -0.46 -12.55 19.18
C PRO A 45 -0.87 -13.97 19.58
N LYS A 46 -1.39 -14.09 20.79
CA LYS A 46 -2.01 -15.30 21.33
C LYS A 46 -3.47 -15.03 21.59
N PRO A 47 -4.33 -16.05 21.60
CA PRO A 47 -5.73 -15.88 21.96
C PRO A 47 -5.88 -15.12 23.29
N ASP A 48 -6.78 -14.14 23.31
CA ASP A 48 -7.12 -13.30 24.46
C ASP A 48 -5.93 -12.47 25.01
N SER A 49 -4.94 -12.14 24.18
CA SER A 49 -3.80 -11.31 24.58
C SER A 49 -3.91 -9.87 24.06
N ASP A 50 -3.28 -8.92 24.77
CA ASP A 50 -3.19 -7.52 24.30
C ASP A 50 -2.58 -7.42 22.89
N ALA A 51 -1.64 -8.31 22.56
CA ALA A 51 -1.03 -8.35 21.23
C ALA A 51 -2.04 -8.72 20.13
N GLU A 52 -3.01 -9.58 20.43
CA GLU A 52 -4.11 -9.90 19.51
C GLU A 52 -5.04 -8.72 19.34
N GLU A 53 -5.45 -8.07 20.44
CA GLU A 53 -6.32 -6.89 20.37
C GLU A 53 -5.68 -5.77 19.53
N TRP A 54 -4.40 -5.51 19.73
CA TRP A 54 -3.66 -4.54 18.94
C TRP A 54 -3.53 -4.95 17.47
N ALA A 55 -3.28 -6.23 17.17
CA ALA A 55 -3.23 -6.72 15.80
C ALA A 55 -4.56 -6.46 15.07
N GLN A 56 -5.69 -6.79 15.71
CA GLN A 56 -7.03 -6.54 15.18
C GLN A 56 -7.30 -5.04 14.99
N ARG A 57 -6.95 -4.22 15.97
CA ARG A 57 -7.11 -2.76 15.90
C ARG A 57 -6.35 -2.14 14.73
N TYR A 58 -5.15 -2.66 14.42
CA TYR A 58 -4.37 -2.24 13.26
C TYR A 58 -4.86 -2.84 11.93
N GLY A 59 -5.94 -3.62 11.94
CA GLY A 59 -6.48 -4.22 10.73
C GLY A 59 -5.67 -5.42 10.21
N ILE A 60 -4.90 -6.09 11.08
CA ILE A 60 -4.30 -7.38 10.75
C ILE A 60 -5.37 -8.45 10.86
N GLU A 61 -5.73 -9.03 9.72
CA GLU A 61 -6.79 -10.03 9.67
C GLU A 61 -6.33 -11.40 10.19
N PRO A 62 -7.15 -12.05 11.06
CA PRO A 62 -6.87 -13.40 11.50
C PRO A 62 -6.98 -14.40 10.34
N GLN A 63 -5.96 -15.23 10.18
CA GLN A 63 -5.93 -16.30 9.20
C GLN A 63 -6.26 -17.62 9.87
N THR A 64 -7.31 -18.29 9.43
CA THR A 64 -7.68 -19.62 9.90
C THR A 64 -7.07 -20.66 8.98
N VAL A 65 -6.03 -21.33 9.43
CA VAL A 65 -5.37 -22.40 8.67
C VAL A 65 -6.00 -23.77 8.98
N ASN A 66 -6.45 -23.94 10.22
CA ASN A 66 -7.14 -25.13 10.68
C ASN A 66 -8.52 -24.72 11.20
N PRO A 67 -9.64 -25.30 10.71
CA PRO A 67 -10.99 -24.95 11.16
C PRO A 67 -11.23 -25.08 12.68
N PHE A 68 -10.43 -25.90 13.35
CA PHE A 68 -10.50 -26.13 14.81
C PHE A 68 -9.32 -25.52 15.57
N GLY A 69 -8.42 -24.81 14.87
CA GLY A 69 -7.22 -24.21 15.46
C GLY A 69 -7.43 -22.76 15.83
N SER A 70 -6.45 -22.21 16.54
CA SER A 70 -6.41 -20.79 16.86
C SER A 70 -6.10 -19.94 15.63
N PRO A 71 -6.65 -18.72 15.54
CA PRO A 71 -6.34 -17.80 14.46
C PRO A 71 -4.85 -17.43 14.49
N ILE A 72 -4.28 -17.22 13.31
CA ILE A 72 -2.90 -16.82 13.12
C ILE A 72 -2.89 -15.39 12.60
N TYR A 73 -2.16 -14.53 13.27
CA TYR A 73 -1.92 -13.16 12.83
C TYR A 73 -0.54 -13.07 12.20
N PHE A 74 -0.47 -12.42 11.02
CA PHE A 74 0.79 -12.24 10.33
C PHE A 74 0.76 -10.98 9.48
N GLY A 75 1.31 -9.90 10.02
CA GLY A 75 1.29 -8.58 9.40
C GLY A 75 2.38 -7.65 9.93
N VAL A 76 2.53 -6.51 9.26
CA VAL A 76 3.43 -5.42 9.63
C VAL A 76 2.67 -4.12 9.66
N VAL A 77 2.90 -3.34 10.70
CA VAL A 77 2.38 -1.97 10.84
C VAL A 77 3.54 -1.00 10.88
N ALA A 78 3.47 0.05 10.10
CA ALA A 78 4.35 1.20 10.24
C ALA A 78 3.59 2.34 10.93
N VAL A 79 4.24 2.98 11.89
CA VAL A 79 3.70 4.12 12.62
C VAL A 79 4.73 5.24 12.63
N CYS A 80 4.32 6.47 12.31
CA CYS A 80 5.15 7.67 12.39
C CYS A 80 4.28 8.86 12.83
N GLY A 81 4.44 9.31 14.08
CA GLY A 81 3.51 10.26 14.68
C GLY A 81 2.08 9.72 14.70
N ASP A 82 1.15 10.47 14.12
CA ASP A 82 -0.26 10.09 14.02
C ASP A 82 -0.58 9.27 12.75
N ASN A 83 0.41 9.06 11.87
CA ASN A 83 0.22 8.29 10.64
C ASN A 83 0.51 6.81 10.88
N GLU A 84 -0.40 5.97 10.43
CA GLU A 84 -0.25 4.52 10.49
C GLU A 84 -0.64 3.88 9.15
N GLN A 85 0.08 2.85 8.77
CA GLN A 85 -0.19 2.03 7.59
C GLN A 85 0.05 0.57 7.94
N THR A 86 -0.77 -0.31 7.38
CA THR A 86 -0.74 -1.73 7.69
C THR A 86 -0.64 -2.60 6.45
N LEU A 87 0.26 -3.58 6.49
CA LEU A 87 0.25 -4.77 5.66
C LEU A 87 -0.40 -5.89 6.48
N GLY A 88 -1.74 -5.96 6.41
CA GLY A 88 -2.55 -6.78 7.31
C GLY A 88 -2.49 -8.28 7.04
N GLN A 89 -2.00 -8.69 5.86
CA GLN A 89 -1.90 -10.09 5.48
C GLN A 89 -0.63 -10.34 4.67
N LEU A 90 0.36 -10.96 5.31
CA LEU A 90 1.57 -11.42 4.65
C LEU A 90 1.42 -12.88 4.20
N SER A 91 1.89 -13.17 3.00
CA SER A 91 1.78 -14.50 2.41
C SER A 91 3.03 -14.86 1.61
N PRO A 92 3.50 -16.12 1.66
CA PRO A 92 4.60 -16.59 0.80
C PRO A 92 4.31 -16.41 -0.70
N ARG A 93 3.05 -16.28 -1.10
CA ARG A 93 2.65 -16.06 -2.50
C ARG A 93 3.04 -14.69 -3.03
N THR A 94 3.15 -13.70 -2.14
CA THR A 94 3.53 -12.31 -2.46
C THR A 94 4.95 -11.99 -2.02
N GLU A 95 5.79 -13.01 -1.80
CA GLU A 95 7.19 -12.81 -1.36
C GLU A 95 8.00 -11.95 -2.34
N SER A 96 7.74 -12.07 -3.64
CA SER A 96 8.43 -11.30 -4.68
C SER A 96 8.16 -9.79 -4.63
N THR A 97 7.06 -9.36 -4.02
CA THR A 97 6.71 -7.93 -3.87
C THR A 97 6.93 -7.40 -2.46
N LEU A 98 7.37 -8.26 -1.52
CA LEU A 98 7.47 -7.92 -0.10
C LEU A 98 8.33 -6.68 0.16
N GLU A 99 9.49 -6.59 -0.46
CA GLU A 99 10.40 -5.45 -0.29
C GLU A 99 9.77 -4.15 -0.81
N TYR A 100 9.12 -4.21 -1.96
CA TYR A 100 8.35 -3.10 -2.51
C TYR A 100 7.24 -2.66 -1.55
N ASP A 101 6.44 -3.62 -1.06
CA ASP A 101 5.30 -3.35 -0.19
C ASP A 101 5.75 -2.75 1.16
N LEU A 102 6.85 -3.25 1.74
CA LEU A 102 7.45 -2.70 2.95
C LEU A 102 8.02 -1.29 2.74
N THR A 103 8.73 -1.07 1.64
CA THR A 103 9.27 0.26 1.30
C THR A 103 8.13 1.26 1.14
N ARG A 104 7.08 0.89 0.42
CA ARG A 104 5.88 1.69 0.23
C ARG A 104 5.20 2.00 1.56
N LEU A 105 5.06 1.00 2.45
CA LEU A 105 4.51 1.15 3.79
C LEU A 105 5.27 2.22 4.59
N VAL A 106 6.60 2.11 4.64
CA VAL A 106 7.47 3.05 5.35
C VAL A 106 7.39 4.45 4.74
N THR A 107 7.40 4.53 3.41
CA THR A 107 7.33 5.81 2.69
C THR A 107 6.03 6.54 2.99
N ARG A 108 4.89 5.85 3.00
CA ARG A 108 3.58 6.44 3.25
C ARG A 108 3.42 7.02 4.65
N VAL A 109 4.03 6.42 5.67
CA VAL A 109 3.96 6.97 7.03
C VAL A 109 4.97 8.08 7.26
N ALA A 110 6.13 8.03 6.59
CA ALA A 110 7.16 9.05 6.70
C ALA A 110 6.81 10.32 5.91
N TRP A 111 6.14 10.17 4.78
CA TRP A 111 5.70 11.25 3.90
C TRP A 111 4.22 11.06 3.52
N PRO A 112 3.29 11.51 4.38
CA PRO A 112 1.86 11.32 4.17
C PRO A 112 1.30 12.16 3.02
N GLU A 113 1.95 13.28 2.70
CA GLU A 113 1.57 14.10 1.56
C GLU A 113 1.98 13.43 0.26
N LYS A 114 0.99 13.21 -0.62
CA LYS A 114 1.24 12.63 -1.93
C LYS A 114 1.90 13.66 -2.85
N PRO A 115 3.07 13.36 -3.44
CA PRO A 115 3.63 14.23 -4.47
C PRO A 115 2.69 14.32 -5.67
N VAL A 116 2.63 15.50 -6.29
CA VAL A 116 1.78 15.74 -7.46
C VAL A 116 2.49 15.28 -8.73
N VAL A 117 1.79 14.45 -9.51
CA VAL A 117 2.20 14.00 -10.85
C VAL A 117 1.23 14.57 -11.86
N GLY A 118 1.71 15.43 -12.75
CA GLY A 118 0.96 15.93 -13.89
C GLY A 118 0.94 14.91 -15.02
N VAL A 119 -0.18 14.73 -15.67
CA VAL A 119 -0.33 13.92 -16.89
C VAL A 119 -0.80 14.80 -18.02
N MET A 120 0.05 15.01 -19.01
CA MET A 120 -0.24 15.76 -20.23
C MET A 120 -0.39 14.78 -21.38
N THR A 121 -1.54 14.82 -22.06
CA THR A 121 -1.83 13.89 -23.16
C THR A 121 -2.85 14.46 -24.14
N SER A 122 -2.69 14.11 -25.42
CA SER A 122 -3.71 14.34 -26.45
C SER A 122 -4.70 13.17 -26.59
N LEU A 123 -4.51 12.10 -25.81
CA LEU A 123 -5.47 11.01 -25.72
C LEU A 123 -6.62 11.40 -24.79
N GLY A 124 -7.82 10.90 -25.06
CA GLY A 124 -8.96 11.11 -24.18
C GLY A 124 -8.74 10.58 -22.76
N ASP A 125 -9.80 10.44 -21.98
CA ASP A 125 -9.84 10.15 -20.55
C ASP A 125 -8.92 9.02 -20.03
N VAL A 126 -7.59 9.25 -20.08
CA VAL A 126 -6.59 8.28 -19.57
C VAL A 126 -6.66 8.15 -18.05
N LEU A 127 -7.08 9.21 -17.33
CA LEU A 127 -7.25 9.21 -15.89
C LEU A 127 -8.65 8.70 -15.46
N GLY A 128 -9.59 8.57 -16.40
CA GLY A 128 -10.98 8.26 -16.11
C GLY A 128 -11.75 9.45 -15.53
N GLY A 129 -13.04 9.26 -15.31
CA GLY A 129 -13.87 10.28 -14.66
C GLY A 129 -14.22 11.50 -15.52
N GLY A 130 -14.01 11.43 -16.83
CA GLY A 130 -14.38 12.49 -17.77
C GLY A 130 -15.86 12.87 -17.69
N PRO A 131 -16.26 14.05 -18.24
CA PRO A 131 -17.61 14.55 -18.14
C PRO A 131 -18.61 13.58 -18.78
N MET A 132 -19.49 13.01 -17.96
CA MET A 132 -20.55 12.14 -18.43
C MET A 132 -21.70 12.95 -19.04
N ASN A 133 -22.12 12.54 -20.23
CA ASN A 133 -23.36 13.04 -20.80
C ASN A 133 -24.53 12.65 -19.88
N PRO A 134 -25.42 13.58 -19.47
CA PRO A 134 -26.59 13.29 -18.62
C PRO A 134 -27.44 12.11 -19.10
N MET A 135 -27.49 11.89 -20.42
CA MET A 135 -28.20 10.76 -21.03
C MET A 135 -27.53 9.41 -20.71
N MET A 136 -26.21 9.35 -20.61
CA MET A 136 -25.47 8.14 -20.22
C MET A 136 -25.67 7.80 -18.73
N MET A 137 -25.77 8.83 -17.86
CA MET A 137 -26.14 8.67 -16.46
C MET A 137 -27.53 8.04 -16.30
N GLN A 138 -28.52 8.50 -17.08
CA GLN A 138 -29.87 7.94 -17.05
C GLN A 138 -29.92 6.49 -17.55
N MET A 139 -29.00 6.07 -18.40
CA MET A 139 -28.88 4.69 -18.89
C MET A 139 -28.09 3.77 -17.96
N GLY A 140 -27.67 4.25 -16.75
CA GLY A 140 -26.92 3.47 -15.78
C GLY A 140 -25.49 3.12 -16.22
N GLN A 141 -24.95 3.83 -17.23
CA GLN A 141 -23.57 3.64 -17.64
C GLN A 141 -22.62 4.25 -16.59
N ARG A 142 -21.56 3.53 -16.29
CA ARG A 142 -20.49 4.02 -15.41
C ARG A 142 -19.56 4.95 -16.18
N PRO A 143 -18.92 5.93 -15.49
CA PRO A 143 -17.87 6.72 -16.10
C PRO A 143 -16.79 5.81 -16.70
N PRO A 144 -16.13 6.22 -17.80
CA PRO A 144 -15.01 5.46 -18.33
C PRO A 144 -13.96 5.29 -17.24
N GLU A 145 -13.57 4.04 -17.02
CA GLU A 145 -12.46 3.73 -16.11
C GLU A 145 -11.17 4.23 -16.75
N GLY A 146 -10.36 4.97 -15.99
CA GLY A 146 -9.02 5.35 -16.43
C GLY A 146 -8.12 4.13 -16.63
N TRP A 147 -6.97 4.38 -17.20
CA TRP A 147 -5.98 3.31 -17.38
C TRP A 147 -5.51 2.77 -16.03
N ALA A 148 -5.42 1.44 -15.90
CA ALA A 148 -5.02 0.77 -14.66
C ALA A 148 -3.68 1.29 -14.10
N ALA A 149 -2.75 1.70 -14.97
CA ALA A 149 -1.47 2.29 -14.57
C ALA A 149 -1.66 3.59 -13.77
N PHE A 150 -2.58 4.46 -14.16
CA PHE A 150 -2.85 5.71 -13.41
C PHE A 150 -3.69 5.47 -12.16
N ALA A 151 -4.57 4.48 -12.18
CA ALA A 151 -5.27 4.05 -10.97
C ALA A 151 -4.29 3.51 -9.92
N GLU A 152 -3.27 2.76 -10.34
CA GLU A 152 -2.22 2.29 -9.45
C GLU A 152 -1.33 3.46 -8.94
N LEU A 153 -0.93 4.35 -9.85
CA LEU A 153 -0.15 5.54 -9.52
C LEU A 153 -0.88 6.44 -8.50
N GLY A 154 -2.20 6.60 -8.64
CA GLY A 154 -3.04 7.39 -7.73
C GLY A 154 -3.11 6.88 -6.30
N LYS A 155 -2.66 5.66 -6.03
CA LYS A 155 -2.55 5.14 -4.66
C LYS A 155 -1.46 5.86 -3.86
N ASP A 156 -0.37 6.28 -4.50
CA ASP A 156 0.81 6.89 -3.86
C ASP A 156 1.06 8.34 -4.24
N TYR A 157 0.46 8.81 -5.33
CA TYR A 157 0.63 10.14 -5.89
C TYR A 157 -0.72 10.82 -6.09
N GLU A 158 -0.74 12.16 -6.04
CA GLU A 158 -1.85 12.94 -6.56
C GLU A 158 -1.66 13.06 -8.07
N VAL A 159 -2.52 12.41 -8.86
CA VAL A 159 -2.43 12.43 -10.32
C VAL A 159 -3.39 13.47 -10.86
N ARG A 160 -2.86 14.43 -11.59
CA ARG A 160 -3.62 15.58 -12.11
C ARG A 160 -3.43 15.73 -13.62
N THR A 161 -4.51 15.96 -14.36
CA THR A 161 -4.43 16.28 -15.80
C THR A 161 -3.82 17.67 -15.99
N VAL A 162 -2.87 17.78 -16.91
CA VAL A 162 -2.30 19.04 -17.39
C VAL A 162 -2.73 19.24 -18.84
N SER A 163 -3.29 20.41 -19.15
CA SER A 163 -3.68 20.74 -20.52
C SER A 163 -2.45 20.83 -21.44
N THR A 164 -2.61 20.46 -22.70
CA THR A 164 -1.60 20.64 -23.74
C THR A 164 -1.41 22.09 -24.19
N GLU A 165 -2.35 22.98 -23.80
CA GLU A 165 -2.37 24.41 -24.19
C GLU A 165 -1.84 25.33 -23.08
N VAL A 166 -1.24 24.79 -22.00
CA VAL A 166 -0.72 25.63 -20.90
C VAL A 166 0.58 26.31 -21.28
N GLU A 167 0.74 27.57 -20.89
CA GLU A 167 2.01 28.32 -21.05
C GLU A 167 3.04 27.98 -19.97
N SER A 168 2.58 27.46 -18.81
CA SER A 168 3.44 27.07 -17.70
C SER A 168 2.82 25.90 -16.93
N ILE A 169 3.67 25.10 -16.29
CA ILE A 169 3.25 24.00 -15.44
C ILE A 169 3.26 24.48 -14.00
N ASP A 170 2.26 24.08 -13.21
CA ASP A 170 2.13 24.45 -11.80
C ASP A 170 3.37 24.00 -11.02
N ASP A 171 3.86 24.86 -10.12
CA ASP A 171 5.10 24.66 -9.34
C ASP A 171 5.03 23.45 -8.37
N ASP A 172 3.82 23.02 -8.01
CA ASP A 172 3.58 21.87 -7.14
C ASP A 172 3.72 20.53 -7.87
N ILE A 173 3.65 20.53 -9.21
CA ILE A 173 3.87 19.34 -10.02
C ILE A 173 5.36 18.96 -10.00
N LYS A 174 5.69 17.86 -9.32
CA LYS A 174 7.06 17.37 -9.20
C LYS A 174 7.53 16.51 -10.37
N THR A 175 6.59 15.91 -11.07
CA THR A 175 6.85 15.05 -12.24
C THR A 175 5.77 15.26 -13.28
N LEU A 176 6.16 15.48 -14.53
CA LEU A 176 5.24 15.52 -15.65
C LEU A 176 5.40 14.27 -16.52
N VAL A 177 4.32 13.54 -16.70
CA VAL A 177 4.22 12.39 -17.62
C VAL A 177 3.58 12.90 -18.91
N VAL A 178 4.31 12.87 -20.01
CA VAL A 178 3.80 13.26 -21.34
C VAL A 178 3.52 11.99 -22.14
N LEU A 179 2.27 11.81 -22.53
CA LEU A 179 1.82 10.67 -23.32
C LEU A 179 1.25 11.14 -24.65
N HIS A 180 1.67 10.46 -25.73
CA HIS A 180 1.17 10.75 -27.07
C HIS A 180 1.27 12.26 -27.40
N ALA A 181 2.50 12.75 -27.39
CA ALA A 181 2.87 14.16 -27.61
C ALA A 181 2.62 14.58 -29.08
N LYS A 182 1.36 14.52 -29.53
CA LYS A 182 0.92 15.11 -30.79
C LYS A 182 0.34 16.48 -30.50
N ASP A 183 0.74 17.44 -31.30
CA ASP A 183 0.25 18.82 -31.23
C ASP A 183 0.54 19.51 -29.86
N LEU A 184 1.74 19.28 -29.32
CA LEU A 184 2.31 20.01 -28.18
C LEU A 184 3.13 21.20 -28.68
#